data_1efeee0bc65d0a973f048f1882ffb6a5
#
_entry.id   1efeee0bc65d0a973f048f1882ffb6a5
#
_cell.length_a   1.000
_cell.length_b   1.000
_cell.length_c   1.000
_cell.angle_alpha   90.00
_cell.angle_beta   90.00
_cell.angle_gamma   90.00
#
_symmetry.space_group_name_H-M   'P 1'
#
loop_
_entity.id
_entity.type
_entity.pdbx_description
1 polymer ?
#
loop_
_entity_poly.entity_id
_entity_poly.type
_entity_poly.pdbx_seq_one_letter_code
_entity_poly.pdbx_strand_id
1 'polypeptide(L)'
;MGRQWLHAKRLVAGLKKGRTTGKLVREISVAAKMGGPDPDMNPRLFTAVEKSKKESVTKDAIQRAINKGAGIGEEKLVMEHVLYEGRAPHNVPVIVEVYTDNVNRTAPEIRVLFKNKGQLGTTGSNKFLFDHVGLVEAHHPNANTDREAAAIEAGANEFETLTSEQNDDIPEGAAGAKFICDRAAVHAVSKWLSSNGWSVVTSELGYVPKQFPELTDAQRAEVGEFLQTLDDHDDVHRVWAAVK
;
A
#
# COMPACT_ATOMS: atom_id res chain seq x y z
N MET A 1 15.25 6.97 -40.07
CA MET A 1 15.56 6.34 -38.77
C MET A 1 14.84 7.11 -37.69
N GLY A 2 13.63 6.85 -37.37
CA GLY A 2 13.05 7.81 -36.46
C GLY A 2 11.75 7.47 -35.78
N ARG A 3 11.41 6.34 -35.25
CA ARG A 3 10.28 6.22 -34.30
C ARG A 3 10.28 4.92 -33.48
N GLN A 4 11.27 4.06 -33.64
CA GLN A 4 11.36 2.81 -32.87
C GLN A 4 11.49 3.04 -31.34
N TRP A 5 12.18 4.12 -30.93
CA TRP A 5 12.29 4.50 -29.52
C TRP A 5 10.97 4.96 -28.91
N LEU A 6 10.06 5.54 -29.73
CA LEU A 6 8.72 5.96 -29.28
C LEU A 6 7.84 4.73 -29.00
N HIS A 7 7.99 3.68 -29.79
CA HIS A 7 7.30 2.40 -29.54
C HIS A 7 7.76 1.73 -28.24
N ALA A 8 9.07 1.70 -27.99
CA ALA A 8 9.62 1.16 -26.75
C ALA A 8 9.13 1.93 -25.51
N LYS A 9 9.16 3.28 -25.54
CA LYS A 9 8.62 4.10 -24.46
C LYS A 9 7.11 3.89 -24.22
N ARG A 10 6.33 3.79 -25.32
CA ARG A 10 4.88 3.53 -25.21
C ARG A 10 4.60 2.13 -24.69
N LEU A 11 5.40 1.13 -25.08
CA LEU A 11 5.27 -0.24 -24.59
C LEU A 11 5.57 -0.32 -23.09
N VAL A 12 6.68 0.29 -22.63
CA VAL A 12 7.06 0.35 -21.22
C VAL A 12 6.02 1.11 -20.39
N ALA A 13 5.54 2.25 -20.88
CA ALA A 13 4.48 3.02 -20.22
C ALA A 13 3.15 2.24 -20.18
N GLY A 14 2.82 1.51 -21.24
CA GLY A 14 1.63 0.63 -21.28
C GLY A 14 1.72 -0.54 -20.33
N LEU A 15 2.89 -1.18 -20.21
CA LEU A 15 3.13 -2.26 -19.25
C LEU A 15 3.07 -1.75 -17.80
N LYS A 16 3.68 -0.59 -17.53
CA LYS A 16 3.62 0.06 -16.20
C LYS A 16 2.17 0.40 -15.85
N LYS A 17 1.41 0.98 -16.76
CA LYS A 17 -0.01 1.28 -16.57
C LYS A 17 -0.85 0.01 -16.35
N GLY A 18 -0.60 -1.06 -17.10
CA GLY A 18 -1.28 -2.34 -16.93
C GLY A 18 -1.03 -2.96 -15.56
N ARG A 19 0.19 -2.92 -15.05
CA ARG A 19 0.55 -3.40 -13.71
C ARG A 19 -0.15 -2.56 -12.63
N THR A 20 -0.11 -1.24 -12.74
CA THR A 20 -0.80 -0.35 -11.79
C THR A 20 -2.30 -0.64 -11.77
N THR A 21 -2.94 -0.76 -12.94
CA THR A 21 -4.37 -1.11 -13.04
C THR A 21 -4.66 -2.47 -12.40
N GLY A 22 -3.82 -3.48 -12.63
CA GLY A 22 -3.96 -4.81 -12.03
C GLY A 22 -3.89 -4.79 -10.52
N LYS A 23 -2.91 -4.06 -9.94
CA LYS A 23 -2.77 -3.88 -8.48
C LYS A 23 -3.99 -3.16 -7.90
N LEU A 24 -4.48 -2.10 -8.55
CA LEU A 24 -5.66 -1.36 -8.10
C LEU A 24 -6.94 -2.21 -8.13
N VAL A 25 -7.17 -2.97 -9.18
CA VAL A 25 -8.33 -3.88 -9.28
C VAL A 25 -8.24 -4.97 -8.21
N ARG A 26 -7.05 -5.49 -7.92
CA ARG A 26 -6.83 -6.45 -6.83
C ARG A 26 -7.09 -5.82 -5.46
N GLU A 27 -6.62 -4.58 -5.23
CA GLU A 27 -6.88 -3.81 -4.01
C GLU A 27 -8.37 -3.67 -3.74
N ILE A 28 -9.16 -3.30 -4.76
CA ILE A 28 -10.63 -3.21 -4.65
C ILE A 28 -11.22 -4.56 -4.20
N SER A 29 -10.79 -5.66 -4.84
CA SER A 29 -11.33 -6.98 -4.50
C SER A 29 -10.95 -7.42 -3.09
N VAL A 30 -9.73 -7.12 -2.65
CA VAL A 30 -9.26 -7.39 -1.29
C VAL A 30 -10.03 -6.54 -0.27
N ALA A 31 -10.17 -5.25 -0.53
CA ALA A 31 -10.91 -4.33 0.33
C ALA A 31 -12.37 -4.76 0.50
N ALA A 32 -13.04 -5.14 -0.61
CA ALA A 32 -14.41 -5.64 -0.58
C ALA A 32 -14.54 -6.97 0.18
N LYS A 33 -13.54 -7.87 0.06
CA LYS A 33 -13.51 -9.13 0.80
C LYS A 33 -13.40 -8.92 2.32
N MET A 34 -12.60 -7.94 2.73
CA MET A 34 -12.29 -7.70 4.14
C MET A 34 -13.34 -6.86 4.86
N GLY A 35 -13.91 -5.84 4.21
CA GLY A 35 -14.78 -4.85 4.81
C GLY A 35 -16.18 -4.74 4.20
N GLY A 36 -16.52 -5.61 3.25
CA GLY A 36 -17.81 -5.59 2.57
C GLY A 36 -17.83 -4.74 1.28
N PRO A 37 -18.90 -4.87 0.47
CA PRO A 37 -18.98 -4.28 -0.88
C PRO A 37 -19.40 -2.82 -0.92
N ASP A 38 -19.79 -2.24 0.20
CA ASP A 38 -20.29 -0.87 0.26
C ASP A 38 -19.14 0.11 0.57
N PRO A 39 -18.75 0.98 -0.40
CA PRO A 39 -17.69 1.96 -0.17
C PRO A 39 -17.99 2.94 0.96
N ASP A 40 -19.26 3.28 1.21
CA ASP A 40 -19.66 4.23 2.25
C ASP A 40 -19.45 3.65 3.66
N MET A 41 -19.45 2.32 3.77
CA MET A 41 -19.21 1.59 5.02
C MET A 41 -17.80 0.99 5.10
N ASN A 42 -17.01 1.07 4.03
CA ASN A 42 -15.67 0.49 3.91
C ASN A 42 -14.66 1.54 3.40
N PRO A 43 -13.99 2.30 4.28
CA PRO A 43 -13.07 3.37 3.89
C PRO A 43 -11.91 2.89 3.01
N ARG A 44 -11.41 1.66 3.22
CA ARG A 44 -10.38 1.06 2.38
C ARG A 44 -10.90 0.87 0.94
N LEU A 45 -12.12 0.37 0.80
CA LEU A 45 -12.75 0.21 -0.50
C LEU A 45 -13.00 1.55 -1.17
N PHE A 46 -13.52 2.53 -0.42
CA PHE A 46 -13.73 3.89 -0.92
C PHE A 46 -12.44 4.47 -1.50
N THR A 47 -11.35 4.42 -0.72
CA THR A 47 -10.04 4.94 -1.14
C THR A 47 -9.52 4.21 -2.38
N ALA A 48 -9.60 2.87 -2.41
CA ALA A 48 -9.19 2.06 -3.56
C ALA A 48 -9.99 2.38 -4.83
N VAL A 49 -11.30 2.62 -4.70
CA VAL A 49 -12.19 3.00 -5.81
C VAL A 49 -11.83 4.39 -6.33
N GLU A 50 -11.65 5.37 -5.46
CA GLU A 50 -11.29 6.74 -5.88
C GLU A 50 -9.90 6.77 -6.57
N LYS A 51 -8.92 6.06 -6.04
CA LYS A 51 -7.59 5.93 -6.67
C LYS A 51 -7.71 5.25 -8.04
N SER A 52 -8.53 4.22 -8.15
CA SER A 52 -8.77 3.53 -9.43
C SER A 52 -9.45 4.42 -10.47
N LYS A 53 -10.38 5.29 -10.06
CA LYS A 53 -11.02 6.29 -10.94
C LYS A 53 -9.99 7.31 -11.45
N LYS A 54 -9.10 7.80 -10.59
CA LYS A 54 -8.01 8.72 -10.99
C LYS A 54 -7.10 8.08 -12.04
N GLU A 55 -6.80 6.79 -11.90
CA GLU A 55 -5.98 6.02 -12.84
C GLU A 55 -6.78 5.52 -14.07
N SER A 56 -7.99 6.03 -14.29
CA SER A 56 -8.85 5.72 -15.44
C SER A 56 -9.23 4.23 -15.55
N VAL A 57 -9.37 3.54 -14.44
CA VAL A 57 -9.97 2.19 -14.41
C VAL A 57 -11.46 2.30 -14.70
N THR A 58 -11.97 1.47 -15.59
CA THR A 58 -13.37 1.53 -16.00
C THR A 58 -14.34 1.17 -14.86
N LYS A 59 -15.53 1.79 -14.84
CA LYS A 59 -16.55 1.51 -13.83
C LYS A 59 -16.92 0.01 -13.78
N ASP A 60 -16.98 -0.64 -14.95
CA ASP A 60 -17.28 -2.08 -15.03
C ASP A 60 -16.19 -2.95 -14.40
N ALA A 61 -14.91 -2.56 -14.54
CA ALA A 61 -13.82 -3.27 -13.91
C ALA A 61 -13.85 -3.10 -12.38
N ILE A 62 -14.12 -1.87 -11.91
CA ILE A 62 -14.30 -1.56 -10.48
C ILE A 62 -15.45 -2.39 -9.91
N GLN A 63 -16.63 -2.38 -10.55
CA GLN A 63 -17.80 -3.10 -10.05
C GLN A 63 -17.58 -4.62 -10.05
N ARG A 64 -16.97 -5.17 -11.09
CA ARG A 64 -16.59 -6.60 -11.12
C ARG A 64 -15.64 -6.96 -10.00
N ALA A 65 -14.66 -6.10 -9.71
CA ALA A 65 -13.70 -6.32 -8.62
C ALA A 65 -14.40 -6.31 -7.25
N ILE A 66 -15.32 -5.38 -7.01
CA ILE A 66 -16.15 -5.32 -5.79
C ILE A 66 -16.96 -6.61 -5.65
N ASN A 67 -17.71 -6.98 -6.69
CA ASN A 67 -18.56 -8.17 -6.66
C ASN A 67 -17.74 -9.45 -6.40
N LYS A 68 -16.60 -9.59 -7.10
CA LYS A 68 -15.69 -10.72 -6.94
C LYS A 68 -15.14 -10.80 -5.52
N GLY A 69 -14.74 -9.66 -4.95
CA GLY A 69 -14.24 -9.59 -3.56
C GLY A 69 -15.30 -9.95 -2.53
N ALA A 70 -16.52 -9.44 -2.71
CA ALA A 70 -17.65 -9.69 -1.83
C ALA A 70 -18.28 -11.09 -1.99
N GLY A 71 -17.82 -11.88 -2.98
CA GLY A 71 -18.40 -13.18 -3.30
C GLY A 71 -19.80 -13.10 -3.93
N ILE A 72 -20.11 -11.98 -4.58
CA ILE A 72 -21.37 -11.76 -5.30
C ILE A 72 -21.19 -12.24 -6.73
N GLY A 73 -22.00 -13.23 -7.16
CA GLY A 73 -21.96 -13.83 -8.48
C GLY A 73 -21.27 -15.21 -8.51
N GLU A 74 -21.01 -15.71 -9.73
CA GLU A 74 -20.47 -17.05 -9.95
C GLU A 74 -18.96 -17.14 -9.66
N GLU A 75 -18.22 -16.04 -9.86
CA GLU A 75 -16.79 -15.96 -9.61
C GLU A 75 -16.47 -15.53 -8.17
N LYS A 76 -16.11 -16.47 -7.33
CA LYS A 76 -15.58 -16.15 -5.99
C LYS A 76 -14.10 -15.84 -6.06
N LEU A 77 -13.67 -14.81 -5.32
CA LEU A 77 -12.27 -14.52 -5.15
C LEU A 77 -11.62 -15.60 -4.25
N VAL A 78 -10.98 -16.57 -4.87
CA VAL A 78 -10.07 -17.49 -4.19
C VAL A 78 -8.74 -16.77 -4.12
N MET A 79 -8.47 -16.10 -3.00
CA MET A 79 -7.21 -15.38 -2.80
C MET A 79 -6.75 -15.62 -1.38
N GLU A 80 -5.52 -16.06 -1.25
CA GLU A 80 -4.85 -16.26 0.01
C GLU A 80 -4.01 -15.06 0.38
N HIS A 81 -4.08 -14.65 1.63
CA HIS A 81 -3.23 -13.62 2.22
C HIS A 81 -2.04 -14.30 2.89
N VAL A 82 -0.84 -14.01 2.41
CA VAL A 82 0.41 -14.59 2.92
C VAL A 82 1.36 -13.47 3.30
N LEU A 83 1.97 -13.60 4.48
CA LEU A 83 3.03 -12.72 4.92
C LEU A 83 4.37 -13.44 4.79
N TYR A 84 5.28 -12.83 4.04
CA TYR A 84 6.67 -13.25 4.00
C TYR A 84 7.51 -12.28 4.84
N GLU A 85 8.37 -12.83 5.66
CA GLU A 85 9.24 -12.09 6.54
C GLU A 85 10.68 -12.34 6.14
N GLY A 86 11.52 -11.30 6.18
CA GLY A 86 12.90 -11.44 5.78
C GLY A 86 13.72 -10.18 6.07
N ARG A 87 14.93 -10.17 5.53
CA ARG A 87 15.84 -9.05 5.63
C ARG A 87 16.25 -8.58 4.25
N ALA A 88 16.12 -7.29 4.02
CA ALA A 88 16.70 -6.59 2.89
C ALA A 88 18.23 -6.45 3.09
N PRO A 89 18.98 -5.92 2.12
CA PRO A 89 20.38 -5.58 2.28
C PRO A 89 20.62 -4.83 3.60
N HIS A 90 21.84 -4.94 4.14
CA HIS A 90 22.23 -4.30 5.40
C HIS A 90 21.38 -4.72 6.60
N ASN A 91 20.81 -5.93 6.53
CA ASN A 91 20.04 -6.53 7.62
C ASN A 91 18.75 -5.78 8.00
N VAL A 92 18.20 -4.97 7.09
CA VAL A 92 16.95 -4.23 7.30
C VAL A 92 15.78 -5.18 7.38
N PRO A 93 15.01 -5.22 8.49
CA PRO A 93 13.82 -6.06 8.58
C PRO A 93 12.75 -5.65 7.57
N VAL A 94 12.14 -6.65 6.93
CA VAL A 94 11.01 -6.43 6.00
C VAL A 94 9.90 -7.44 6.25
N ILE A 95 8.67 -6.98 6.03
CA ILE A 95 7.46 -7.80 5.91
C ILE A 95 6.89 -7.54 4.52
N VAL A 96 6.63 -8.60 3.77
CA VAL A 96 6.03 -8.55 2.43
C VAL A 96 4.65 -9.14 2.51
N GLU A 97 3.64 -8.32 2.28
CA GLU A 97 2.25 -8.74 2.23
C GLU A 97 1.88 -9.15 0.81
N VAL A 98 1.40 -10.34 0.66
CA VAL A 98 1.08 -10.96 -0.62
C VAL A 98 -0.38 -11.40 -0.65
N TYR A 99 -1.07 -11.10 -1.74
CA TYR A 99 -2.36 -11.68 -2.08
C TYR A 99 -2.23 -12.48 -3.36
N THR A 100 -2.42 -13.77 -3.28
CA THR A 100 -2.25 -14.66 -4.43
C THR A 100 -3.38 -15.68 -4.54
N ASP A 101 -3.68 -16.07 -5.77
CA ASP A 101 -4.57 -17.19 -6.10
C ASP A 101 -3.81 -18.53 -6.14
N ASN A 102 -2.46 -18.49 -6.09
CA ASN A 102 -1.63 -19.69 -6.17
C ASN A 102 -0.33 -19.53 -5.36
N VAL A 103 -0.38 -19.93 -4.10
CA VAL A 103 0.78 -19.87 -3.18
C VAL A 103 1.95 -20.71 -3.69
N ASN A 104 1.69 -21.85 -4.37
CA ASN A 104 2.75 -22.72 -4.88
C ASN A 104 3.55 -22.07 -6.03
N ARG A 105 2.94 -21.15 -6.79
CA ARG A 105 3.62 -20.31 -7.77
C ARG A 105 4.38 -19.18 -7.08
N THR A 106 3.70 -18.45 -6.23
CA THR A 106 4.23 -17.19 -5.65
C THR A 106 5.37 -17.43 -4.65
N ALA A 107 5.31 -18.49 -3.83
CA ALA A 107 6.33 -18.72 -2.81
C ALA A 107 7.75 -18.94 -3.39
N PRO A 108 7.97 -19.73 -4.46
CA PRO A 108 9.26 -19.81 -5.14
C PRO A 108 9.71 -18.46 -5.74
N GLU A 109 8.78 -17.70 -6.33
CA GLU A 109 9.08 -16.41 -6.95
C GLU A 109 9.60 -15.40 -5.89
N ILE A 110 8.89 -15.26 -4.77
CA ILE A 110 9.33 -14.42 -3.64
C ILE A 110 10.69 -14.89 -3.10
N ARG A 111 10.90 -16.22 -2.97
CA ARG A 111 12.19 -16.77 -2.52
C ARG A 111 13.33 -16.38 -3.45
N VAL A 112 13.12 -16.38 -4.77
CA VAL A 112 14.12 -15.97 -5.76
C VAL A 112 14.46 -14.48 -5.61
N LEU A 113 13.46 -13.61 -5.38
CA LEU A 113 13.70 -12.18 -5.15
C LEU A 113 14.60 -11.96 -3.94
N PHE A 114 14.31 -12.62 -2.82
CA PHE A 114 15.15 -12.52 -1.62
C PHE A 114 16.55 -13.09 -1.81
N LYS A 115 16.71 -14.17 -2.57
CA LYS A 115 18.01 -14.83 -2.78
C LYS A 115 19.06 -13.91 -3.43
N ASN A 116 18.64 -12.93 -4.21
CA ASN A 116 19.56 -12.08 -4.96
C ASN A 116 20.30 -11.05 -4.09
N LYS A 117 19.60 -10.38 -3.17
CA LYS A 117 20.18 -9.28 -2.38
C LYS A 117 19.74 -9.29 -0.90
N GLY A 118 18.83 -10.17 -0.50
CA GLY A 118 18.26 -10.24 0.85
C GLY A 118 18.30 -11.66 1.42
N GLN A 119 17.59 -11.86 2.50
CA GLN A 119 17.44 -13.15 3.16
C GLN A 119 15.98 -13.35 3.57
N LEU A 120 15.33 -14.38 3.01
CA LEU A 120 14.01 -14.79 3.45
C LEU A 120 14.12 -15.51 4.79
N GLY A 121 13.34 -15.07 5.75
CA GLY A 121 13.23 -15.67 7.08
C GLY A 121 12.09 -16.69 7.18
N THR A 122 11.91 -17.21 8.37
CA THR A 122 10.76 -18.03 8.72
C THR A 122 9.60 -17.15 9.19
N THR A 123 8.38 -17.65 9.12
CA THR A 123 7.20 -16.97 9.65
C THR A 123 7.38 -16.62 11.12
N GLY A 124 7.12 -15.36 11.49
CA GLY A 124 7.30 -14.84 12.85
C GLY A 124 8.71 -14.31 13.16
N SER A 125 9.66 -14.40 12.22
CA SER A 125 11.04 -13.97 12.44
C SER A 125 11.23 -12.46 12.62
N ASN A 126 10.36 -11.65 12.03
CA ASN A 126 10.44 -10.18 12.06
C ASN A 126 9.19 -9.51 12.64
N LYS A 127 8.08 -10.20 12.72
CA LYS A 127 6.79 -9.62 13.11
C LYS A 127 6.84 -8.89 14.45
N PHE A 128 7.67 -9.35 15.39
CA PHE A 128 7.85 -8.72 16.69
C PHE A 128 8.60 -7.38 16.63
N LEU A 129 9.31 -7.11 15.52
CA LEU A 129 10.01 -5.84 15.27
C LEU A 129 9.08 -4.74 14.75
N PHE A 130 7.83 -5.07 14.47
CA PHE A 130 6.83 -4.15 13.95
C PHE A 130 5.59 -4.13 14.83
N ASP A 131 4.92 -2.99 14.88
CA ASP A 131 3.57 -2.87 15.40
C ASP A 131 2.56 -3.00 14.25
N HIS A 132 1.56 -3.85 14.44
CA HIS A 132 0.48 -4.02 13.48
C HIS A 132 -0.64 -3.04 13.82
N VAL A 133 -0.78 -2.00 13.02
CA VAL A 133 -1.57 -0.79 13.30
C VAL A 133 -2.54 -0.46 12.16
N GLY A 134 -3.41 0.50 12.41
CA GLY A 134 -4.16 1.19 11.36
C GLY A 134 -3.35 2.37 10.81
N LEU A 135 -3.36 2.53 9.50
CA LEU A 135 -2.68 3.62 8.78
C LEU A 135 -3.70 4.38 7.95
N VAL A 136 -3.76 5.69 8.15
CA VAL A 136 -4.58 6.60 7.34
C VAL A 136 -3.70 7.74 6.84
N GLU A 137 -3.45 7.79 5.53
CA GLU A 137 -2.75 8.91 4.91
C GLU A 137 -3.77 9.88 4.33
N ALA A 138 -3.59 11.14 4.62
CA ALA A 138 -4.51 12.18 4.18
C ALA A 138 -3.78 13.52 3.99
N HIS A 139 -4.40 14.41 3.23
CA HIS A 139 -3.92 15.78 3.11
C HIS A 139 -5.06 16.77 3.29
N HIS A 140 -4.72 17.96 3.79
CA HIS A 140 -5.63 19.09 3.90
C HIS A 140 -5.15 20.22 2.98
N PRO A 141 -6.03 20.92 2.23
CA PRO A 141 -5.64 21.94 1.27
C PRO A 141 -4.98 23.16 1.94
N ASN A 142 -5.30 23.44 3.21
CA ASN A 142 -4.63 24.49 3.97
C ASN A 142 -3.34 23.92 4.59
N ALA A 143 -2.18 24.40 4.10
CA ALA A 143 -0.85 24.01 4.57
C ALA A 143 -0.61 24.22 6.08
N ASN A 144 -1.30 25.18 6.67
CA ASN A 144 -1.17 25.57 8.08
C ASN A 144 -2.12 24.80 9.02
N THR A 145 -2.85 23.80 8.50
CA THR A 145 -3.72 22.95 9.33
C THR A 145 -2.89 22.24 10.38
N ASP A 146 -3.35 22.30 11.63
CA ASP A 146 -2.71 21.62 12.75
C ASP A 146 -2.96 20.11 12.66
N ARG A 147 -1.86 19.37 12.36
CA ARG A 147 -1.87 17.93 12.20
C ARG A 147 -1.99 17.21 13.54
N GLU A 148 -1.43 17.79 14.60
CA GLU A 148 -1.48 17.24 15.94
C GLU A 148 -2.90 17.31 16.49
N ALA A 149 -3.55 18.47 16.39
CA ALA A 149 -4.94 18.63 16.75
C ALA A 149 -5.84 17.67 15.97
N ALA A 150 -5.62 17.54 14.65
CA ALA A 150 -6.35 16.59 13.81
C ALA A 150 -6.14 15.13 14.25
N ALA A 151 -4.92 14.74 14.63
CA ALA A 151 -4.64 13.40 15.12
C ALA A 151 -5.39 13.09 16.42
N ILE A 152 -5.35 14.01 17.39
CA ILE A 152 -6.03 13.87 18.67
C ILE A 152 -7.55 13.77 18.48
N GLU A 153 -8.14 14.68 17.70
CA GLU A 153 -9.58 14.72 17.47
C GLU A 153 -10.10 13.54 16.66
N ALA A 154 -9.30 13.05 15.70
CA ALA A 154 -9.61 11.84 14.92
C ALA A 154 -9.47 10.54 15.74
N GLY A 155 -8.77 10.58 16.89
CA GLY A 155 -8.49 9.40 17.70
C GLY A 155 -7.31 8.58 17.17
N ALA A 156 -6.36 9.22 16.51
CA ALA A 156 -5.08 8.62 16.15
C ALA A 156 -4.11 8.64 17.35
N ASN A 157 -3.25 7.64 17.46
CA ASN A 157 -2.26 7.54 18.53
C ASN A 157 -1.03 8.41 18.23
N GLU A 158 -0.65 8.47 16.95
CA GLU A 158 0.53 9.20 16.45
C GLU A 158 0.27 9.74 15.05
N PHE A 159 1.09 10.69 14.62
CA PHE A 159 1.11 11.13 13.23
C PHE A 159 2.53 11.38 12.74
N GLU A 160 2.73 11.22 11.44
CA GLU A 160 3.94 11.60 10.73
C GLU A 160 3.58 12.60 9.65
N THR A 161 4.37 13.65 9.50
CA THR A 161 4.19 14.59 8.37
C THR A 161 4.56 13.90 7.07
N LEU A 162 3.70 14.02 6.06
CA LEU A 162 3.97 13.56 4.70
C LEU A 162 4.08 14.75 3.75
N THR A 163 5.00 14.62 2.80
CA THR A 163 5.21 15.60 1.72
C THR A 163 4.85 14.99 0.36
N SER A 164 4.70 15.83 -0.65
CA SER A 164 4.50 15.40 -2.04
C SER A 164 5.66 14.56 -2.59
N GLU A 165 6.88 14.71 -2.05
CA GLU A 165 8.04 13.87 -2.41
C GLU A 165 7.93 12.44 -1.86
N GLN A 166 7.23 12.26 -0.73
CA GLN A 166 7.06 10.97 -0.07
C GLN A 166 5.82 10.22 -0.57
N ASN A 167 4.82 10.95 -1.02
CA ASN A 167 3.58 10.38 -1.56
C ASN A 167 3.01 11.29 -2.66
N ASP A 168 3.02 10.81 -3.90
CA ASP A 168 2.56 11.53 -5.10
C ASP A 168 1.07 11.90 -5.05
N ASP A 169 0.28 11.25 -4.18
CA ASP A 169 -1.15 11.58 -3.99
C ASP A 169 -1.34 12.82 -3.09
N ILE A 170 -0.27 13.36 -2.49
CA ILE A 170 -0.31 14.59 -1.67
C ILE A 170 0.07 15.79 -2.55
N PRO A 171 -0.84 16.75 -2.77
CA PRO A 171 -0.52 17.93 -3.57
C PRO A 171 0.58 18.77 -2.95
N GLU A 172 1.39 19.41 -3.80
CA GLU A 172 2.40 20.38 -3.36
C GLU A 172 1.74 21.52 -2.59
N GLY A 173 2.32 21.89 -1.46
CA GLY A 173 1.78 22.93 -0.59
C GLY A 173 0.59 22.52 0.29
N ALA A 174 0.12 21.29 0.22
CA ALA A 174 -0.90 20.77 1.13
C ALA A 174 -0.31 20.31 2.48
N ALA A 175 -1.14 20.32 3.52
CA ALA A 175 -0.78 19.69 4.80
C ALA A 175 -0.98 18.18 4.70
N GLY A 176 0.05 17.43 4.33
CA GLY A 176 0.01 15.96 4.32
C GLY A 176 0.35 15.36 5.69
N ALA A 177 -0.32 14.28 6.06
CA ALA A 177 -0.02 13.51 7.26
C ALA A 177 -0.40 12.04 7.10
N LYS A 178 0.34 11.18 7.81
CA LYS A 178 0.06 9.78 8.02
C LYS A 178 -0.33 9.61 9.49
N PHE A 179 -1.57 9.24 9.72
CA PHE A 179 -2.14 9.01 11.04
C PHE A 179 -2.02 7.52 11.36
N ILE A 180 -1.45 7.22 12.53
CA ILE A 180 -1.24 5.87 13.05
C ILE A 180 -2.24 5.66 14.18
N CYS A 181 -3.05 4.63 14.09
CA CYS A 181 -4.11 4.36 15.06
C CYS A 181 -4.24 2.87 15.37
N ASP A 182 -5.07 2.54 16.34
CA ASP A 182 -5.45 1.15 16.58
C ASP A 182 -6.15 0.55 15.35
N ARG A 183 -5.92 -0.73 15.10
CA ARG A 183 -6.49 -1.43 13.92
C ARG A 183 -8.01 -1.29 13.82
N ALA A 184 -8.70 -1.31 14.96
CA ALA A 184 -10.15 -1.16 15.02
C ALA A 184 -10.63 0.29 14.77
N ALA A 185 -9.74 1.28 14.93
CA ALA A 185 -10.06 2.70 14.80
C ALA A 185 -9.92 3.25 13.36
N VAL A 186 -9.34 2.49 12.42
CA VAL A 186 -9.08 2.94 11.03
C VAL A 186 -10.29 3.58 10.38
N HIS A 187 -11.46 2.95 10.52
CA HIS A 187 -12.70 3.47 9.95
C HIS A 187 -13.10 4.81 10.59
N ALA A 188 -13.05 4.90 11.91
CA ALA A 188 -13.43 6.12 12.64
C ALA A 188 -12.50 7.28 12.30
N VAL A 189 -11.18 7.03 12.29
CA VAL A 189 -10.16 8.03 11.92
C VAL A 189 -10.36 8.50 10.48
N SER A 190 -10.50 7.60 9.51
CA SER A 190 -10.76 7.96 8.10
C SER A 190 -12.02 8.78 7.94
N LYS A 191 -13.10 8.42 8.62
CA LYS A 191 -14.38 9.10 8.56
C LYS A 191 -14.29 10.50 9.16
N TRP A 192 -13.64 10.63 10.33
CA TRP A 192 -13.45 11.93 10.98
C TRP A 192 -12.65 12.87 10.07
N LEU A 193 -11.51 12.40 9.55
CA LEU A 193 -10.66 13.17 8.62
C LEU A 193 -11.45 13.66 7.41
N SER A 194 -12.18 12.76 6.74
CA SER A 194 -12.99 13.12 5.56
C SER A 194 -14.08 14.15 5.91
N SER A 195 -14.68 14.06 7.10
CA SER A 195 -15.73 14.99 7.54
C SER A 195 -15.18 16.37 7.95
N ASN A 196 -13.87 16.47 8.22
CA ASN A 196 -13.20 17.68 8.66
C ASN A 196 -12.25 18.29 7.59
N GLY A 197 -12.56 18.06 6.32
CA GLY A 197 -11.88 18.71 5.19
C GLY A 197 -10.57 18.07 4.73
N TRP A 198 -10.21 16.91 5.30
CA TRP A 198 -9.08 16.12 4.83
C TRP A 198 -9.47 15.21 3.66
N SER A 199 -8.62 15.14 2.66
CA SER A 199 -8.75 14.16 1.58
C SER A 199 -7.94 12.92 1.94
N VAL A 200 -8.62 11.81 2.25
CA VAL A 200 -7.97 10.53 2.57
C VAL A 200 -7.46 9.89 1.29
N VAL A 201 -6.17 9.55 1.25
CA VAL A 201 -5.50 8.93 0.10
C VAL A 201 -5.16 7.46 0.34
N THR A 202 -4.98 7.06 1.60
CA THR A 202 -4.76 5.67 2.01
C THR A 202 -5.51 5.39 3.30
N SER A 203 -6.11 4.21 3.41
CA SER A 203 -6.78 3.72 4.63
C SER A 203 -6.64 2.20 4.68
N GLU A 204 -5.71 1.71 5.50
CA GLU A 204 -5.37 0.28 5.52
C GLU A 204 -4.81 -0.17 6.88
N LEU A 205 -4.71 -1.49 7.06
CA LEU A 205 -3.89 -2.07 8.12
C LEU A 205 -2.47 -2.21 7.63
N GLY A 206 -1.49 -1.94 8.48
CA GLY A 206 -0.09 -1.99 8.10
C GLY A 206 0.84 -2.30 9.26
N TYR A 207 2.13 -2.26 8.98
CA TYR A 207 3.18 -2.56 9.93
C TYR A 207 4.12 -1.36 10.07
N VAL A 208 4.28 -0.84 11.28
CA VAL A 208 5.20 0.25 11.60
C VAL A 208 6.40 -0.33 12.34
N PRO A 209 7.64 -0.08 11.87
CA PRO A 209 8.83 -0.55 12.55
C PRO A 209 9.00 0.11 13.91
N LYS A 210 9.36 -0.67 14.94
CA LYS A 210 9.69 -0.16 16.28
C LYS A 210 11.06 0.51 16.33
N GLN A 211 11.96 0.09 15.46
CA GLN A 211 13.33 0.60 15.39
C GLN A 211 13.80 0.67 13.94
N PHE A 212 14.64 1.64 13.66
CA PHE A 212 15.24 1.83 12.35
C PHE A 212 16.74 1.63 12.46
N PRO A 213 17.36 0.73 11.67
CA PRO A 213 18.82 0.61 11.63
C PRO A 213 19.43 1.89 11.03
N GLU A 214 20.61 2.24 11.53
CA GLU A 214 21.41 3.33 10.96
C GLU A 214 21.96 2.89 9.59
N LEU A 215 21.67 3.68 8.57
CA LEU A 215 22.09 3.42 7.19
C LEU A 215 22.74 4.67 6.60
N THR A 216 23.81 4.47 5.85
CA THR A 216 24.34 5.52 4.96
C THR A 216 23.42 5.73 3.77
N ASP A 217 23.56 6.85 3.05
CA ASP A 217 22.75 7.12 1.87
C ASP A 217 22.93 6.06 0.77
N ALA A 218 24.16 5.56 0.58
CA ALA A 218 24.43 4.47 -0.36
C ALA A 218 23.71 3.18 0.03
N GLN A 219 23.72 2.82 1.32
CA GLN A 219 23.01 1.66 1.83
C GLN A 219 21.48 1.82 1.71
N ARG A 220 20.96 3.04 1.95
CA ARG A 220 19.55 3.37 1.73
C ARG A 220 19.13 3.16 0.29
N ALA A 221 19.96 3.60 -0.66
CA ALA A 221 19.70 3.39 -2.09
C ALA A 221 19.65 1.90 -2.45
N GLU A 222 20.59 1.09 -1.96
CA GLU A 222 20.58 -0.37 -2.19
C GLU A 222 19.34 -1.06 -1.60
N VAL A 223 18.93 -0.65 -0.40
CA VAL A 223 17.69 -1.12 0.23
C VAL A 223 16.48 -0.71 -0.62
N GLY A 224 16.42 0.55 -1.06
CA GLY A 224 15.34 1.06 -1.90
C GLY A 224 15.18 0.28 -3.21
N GLU A 225 16.26 -0.02 -3.92
CA GLU A 225 16.23 -0.87 -5.12
C GLU A 225 15.67 -2.27 -4.85
N PHE A 226 16.07 -2.86 -3.72
CA PHE A 226 15.57 -4.18 -3.33
C PHE A 226 14.07 -4.14 -2.99
N LEU A 227 13.62 -3.15 -2.22
CA LEU A 227 12.21 -2.97 -1.88
C LEU A 227 11.36 -2.73 -3.14
N GLN A 228 11.88 -1.94 -4.09
CA GLN A 228 11.22 -1.73 -5.38
C GLN A 228 11.08 -3.03 -6.17
N THR A 229 12.12 -3.87 -6.17
CA THR A 229 12.08 -5.18 -6.83
C THR A 229 11.00 -6.09 -6.23
N LEU A 230 10.81 -6.04 -4.91
CA LEU A 230 9.73 -6.76 -4.23
C LEU A 230 8.36 -6.17 -4.60
N ASP A 231 8.23 -4.85 -4.55
CA ASP A 231 6.96 -4.16 -4.85
C ASP A 231 6.53 -4.32 -6.31
N ASP A 232 7.47 -4.47 -7.23
CA ASP A 232 7.19 -4.71 -8.66
C ASP A 232 6.59 -6.10 -8.95
N HIS A 233 6.61 -7.03 -7.99
CA HIS A 233 5.99 -8.34 -8.16
C HIS A 233 4.46 -8.24 -8.15
N ASP A 234 3.81 -8.91 -9.09
CA ASP A 234 2.36 -8.79 -9.31
C ASP A 234 1.51 -9.21 -8.11
N ASP A 235 1.94 -10.22 -7.36
CA ASP A 235 1.22 -10.73 -6.19
C ASP A 235 1.56 -9.98 -4.89
N VAL A 236 2.63 -9.16 -4.89
CA VAL A 236 2.99 -8.33 -3.74
C VAL A 236 2.03 -7.14 -3.66
N HIS A 237 1.39 -7.03 -2.50
CA HIS A 237 0.44 -5.98 -2.19
C HIS A 237 1.12 -4.79 -1.52
N ARG A 238 1.92 -5.06 -0.48
CA ARG A 238 2.67 -4.05 0.28
C ARG A 238 4.01 -4.62 0.74
N VAL A 239 4.97 -3.73 0.83
CA VAL A 239 6.27 -4.01 1.44
C VAL A 239 6.46 -3.06 2.62
N TRP A 240 6.60 -3.61 3.81
CA TRP A 240 6.85 -2.88 5.04
C TRP A 240 8.30 -3.09 5.45
N ALA A 241 9.07 -2.02 5.58
CA ALA A 241 10.50 -2.10 5.86
C ALA A 241 10.92 -1.11 6.95
N ALA A 242 11.90 -1.52 7.77
CA ALA A 242 12.47 -0.67 8.80
C ALA A 242 13.52 0.29 8.20
N VAL A 243 13.09 1.19 7.32
CA VAL A 243 13.93 2.21 6.67
C VAL A 243 13.26 3.58 6.75
N LYS A 244 14.07 4.64 7.00
CA LYS A 244 13.68 6.05 6.95
C LYS A 244 14.31 6.73 5.78
#